data_a817b3063a10cb9b0230caddde688f72
#
_entry.id   a817b3063a10cb9b0230caddde688f72
#
_cell.length_a   1.000
_cell.length_b   1.000
_cell.length_c   1.000
_cell.angle_alpha   90.00
_cell.angle_beta   90.00
_cell.angle_gamma   90.00
#
_symmetry.space_group_name_H-M   'P 1'
#
loop_
_entity.id
_entity.type
_entity.pdbx_description
1 polymer ?
#
loop_
_entity_poly.entity_id
_entity_poly.type
_entity_poly.pdbx_seq_one_letter_code
_entity_poly.pdbx_strand_id
1 'polypeptide(L)'
;MQSTEPHSTEPNGTDPHNPPPPQVKCVVWDLDDTLWDGTLLEGDDLSVPEANRQLVRTLDEHGILQSVASRNEPGPVAEQLRDFGLDEYFLYPQVGWSAKSASLRAVVQELNIAPESVLFVDDSEFERAEVAGELPGVRCMTRQELHALVAAGAVLPAQVTEDARRRRAMYLAESRRRTHEVAFDGPAAEFLESLGMTLRVREASTADLARAAELTQRTHQLNTTGITFGQDELASLIRDPGHRVLVAELDDRFGTYGTIGLAVVATGTTGRAGTGAGPRAAAHPWTIRLLLMSCRVMGRNVGTSLIAAVARLAAAHGARTVAHFRPTDRNRQMLVTYRFAGFAVESRTDDLVVLSLPEAGGPAVPGYVRLVIEDTPAAPRGTSQELIA
;
A
#
# COMPACT_ATOMS: atom_id res chain seq x y z
N MET A 1 -10.16 -51.18 -33.41
CA MET A 1 -9.49 -49.89 -33.56
C MET A 1 -10.28 -48.88 -32.75
N GLN A 2 -9.90 -48.68 -31.50
CA GLN A 2 -10.50 -47.67 -30.63
C GLN A 2 -9.48 -46.54 -30.47
N SER A 3 -9.87 -45.35 -30.92
CA SER A 3 -9.07 -44.13 -30.83
C SER A 3 -9.19 -43.57 -29.41
N THR A 4 -8.07 -43.47 -28.70
CA THR A 4 -7.92 -42.76 -27.43
C THR A 4 -7.60 -41.30 -27.73
N GLU A 5 -8.52 -40.39 -27.36
CA GLU A 5 -8.26 -38.95 -27.31
C GLU A 5 -7.43 -38.60 -26.07
N PRO A 6 -6.53 -37.61 -26.12
CA PRO A 6 -5.76 -37.19 -24.97
C PRO A 6 -6.58 -36.20 -24.10
N HIS A 7 -6.72 -36.52 -22.83
CA HIS A 7 -7.25 -35.57 -21.80
C HIS A 7 -6.38 -34.33 -21.69
N SER A 8 -6.96 -33.19 -22.00
CA SER A 8 -6.43 -31.87 -21.70
C SER A 8 -6.55 -31.62 -20.17
N THR A 9 -5.43 -31.54 -19.49
CA THR A 9 -5.34 -31.06 -18.10
C THR A 9 -5.62 -29.56 -18.06
N GLU A 10 -6.78 -29.19 -17.53
CA GLU A 10 -7.09 -27.81 -17.15
C GLU A 10 -6.18 -27.37 -15.98
N PRO A 11 -5.73 -26.09 -15.94
CA PRO A 11 -4.92 -25.61 -14.82
C PRO A 11 -5.78 -25.42 -13.58
N ASN A 12 -5.28 -25.90 -12.46
CA ASN A 12 -5.78 -25.89 -11.09
C ASN A 12 -6.72 -24.72 -10.76
N GLY A 13 -8.00 -25.05 -10.60
CA GLY A 13 -8.98 -24.21 -9.93
C GLY A 13 -8.61 -24.11 -8.44
N THR A 14 -8.41 -22.90 -7.94
CA THR A 14 -8.30 -22.61 -6.52
C THR A 14 -9.58 -23.03 -5.83
N ASP A 15 -9.48 -23.94 -4.84
CA ASP A 15 -10.58 -24.38 -4.00
C ASP A 15 -11.13 -23.17 -3.23
N PRO A 16 -12.40 -22.76 -3.41
CA PRO A 16 -12.99 -21.60 -2.73
C PRO A 16 -13.11 -21.77 -1.21
N HIS A 17 -12.85 -22.96 -0.68
CA HIS A 17 -12.88 -23.26 0.75
C HIS A 17 -11.50 -23.22 1.42
N ASN A 18 -10.42 -23.03 0.68
CA ASN A 18 -9.07 -22.90 1.24
C ASN A 18 -8.40 -21.64 0.68
N PRO A 19 -8.60 -20.47 1.30
CA PRO A 19 -7.95 -19.24 0.88
C PRO A 19 -6.43 -19.44 0.92
N PRO A 20 -5.69 -18.85 -0.03
CA PRO A 20 -4.24 -18.94 -0.04
C PRO A 20 -3.68 -18.43 1.30
N PRO A 21 -2.59 -19.02 1.81
CA PRO A 21 -2.00 -18.60 3.08
C PRO A 21 -1.71 -17.09 3.04
N PRO A 22 -1.94 -16.38 4.15
CA PRO A 22 -1.76 -14.94 4.20
C PRO A 22 -0.32 -14.58 3.82
N GLN A 23 -0.17 -13.57 2.98
CA GLN A 23 1.12 -13.09 2.52
C GLN A 23 1.96 -12.64 3.72
N VAL A 24 3.21 -13.09 3.79
CA VAL A 24 4.17 -12.66 4.81
C VAL A 24 4.49 -11.18 4.62
N LYS A 25 4.40 -10.42 5.73
CA LYS A 25 4.72 -8.99 5.77
C LYS A 25 5.89 -8.68 6.69
N CYS A 26 6.13 -9.52 7.68
CA CYS A 26 7.20 -9.31 8.64
C CYS A 26 7.82 -10.63 9.08
N VAL A 27 9.14 -10.62 9.26
CA VAL A 27 9.90 -11.66 9.96
C VAL A 27 10.42 -11.05 11.26
N VAL A 28 10.11 -11.68 12.39
CA VAL A 28 10.64 -11.32 13.71
C VAL A 28 11.70 -12.36 14.09
N TRP A 29 12.91 -11.89 14.32
CA TRP A 29 14.05 -12.72 14.62
C TRP A 29 14.33 -12.75 16.12
N ASP A 30 14.60 -13.91 16.67
CA ASP A 30 15.50 -14.00 17.80
C ASP A 30 16.94 -13.76 17.36
N LEU A 31 17.85 -13.51 18.29
CA LEU A 31 19.23 -13.13 18.01
C LEU A 31 20.22 -14.26 18.24
N ASP A 32 20.41 -14.65 19.51
CA ASP A 32 21.39 -15.65 19.93
C ASP A 32 21.09 -17.01 19.29
N ASP A 33 22.08 -17.65 18.71
CA ASP A 33 21.97 -18.93 17.97
C ASP A 33 20.91 -18.96 16.85
N THR A 34 20.29 -17.80 16.56
CA THR A 34 19.28 -17.64 15.53
C THR A 34 19.75 -16.70 14.41
N LEU A 35 19.82 -15.38 14.64
CA LEU A 35 20.35 -14.44 13.65
C LEU A 35 21.86 -14.57 13.53
N TRP A 36 22.54 -14.64 14.65
CA TRP A 36 23.98 -14.90 14.76
C TRP A 36 24.25 -16.19 15.53
N ASP A 37 25.43 -16.73 15.37
CA ASP A 37 25.91 -17.88 16.12
C ASP A 37 26.58 -17.35 17.39
N GLY A 38 26.31 -18.00 18.55
CA GLY A 38 26.79 -17.65 19.88
C GLY A 38 25.80 -16.81 20.69
N THR A 39 26.07 -16.67 22.00
CA THR A 39 25.24 -15.97 22.99
C THR A 39 25.94 -14.69 23.46
N LEU A 40 25.31 -13.55 23.23
CA LEU A 40 25.87 -12.22 23.50
C LEU A 40 26.28 -12.05 24.97
N LEU A 41 25.40 -12.43 25.90
CA LEU A 41 25.65 -12.24 27.34
C LEU A 41 26.67 -13.21 27.93
N GLU A 42 26.98 -14.31 27.24
CA GLU A 42 28.01 -15.25 27.67
C GLU A 42 29.43 -14.81 27.23
N GLY A 43 29.50 -13.76 26.39
CA GLY A 43 30.76 -13.21 25.89
C GLY A 43 31.35 -14.05 24.77
N ASP A 44 30.54 -14.80 24.05
CA ASP A 44 30.97 -15.59 22.90
C ASP A 44 31.52 -14.70 21.76
N ASP A 45 32.32 -15.30 20.90
CA ASP A 45 32.78 -14.68 19.65
C ASP A 45 31.63 -14.76 18.63
N LEU A 46 30.80 -13.73 18.60
CA LEU A 46 29.57 -13.70 17.79
C LEU A 46 29.89 -13.57 16.30
N SER A 47 29.20 -14.33 15.48
CA SER A 47 29.28 -14.22 14.02
C SER A 47 27.94 -14.37 13.34
N VAL A 48 27.68 -13.53 12.33
CA VAL A 48 26.46 -13.67 11.50
C VAL A 48 26.80 -14.50 10.27
N PRO A 49 26.21 -15.70 10.11
CA PRO A 49 26.40 -16.49 8.90
C PRO A 49 26.06 -15.68 7.63
N GLU A 50 26.89 -15.80 6.61
CA GLU A 50 26.67 -15.04 5.36
C GLU A 50 25.29 -15.35 4.73
N ALA A 51 24.81 -16.58 4.87
CA ALA A 51 23.47 -16.95 4.45
C ALA A 51 22.37 -16.12 5.14
N ASN A 52 22.54 -15.82 6.45
CA ASN A 52 21.60 -14.97 7.19
C ASN A 52 21.69 -13.51 6.74
N ARG A 53 22.90 -12.98 6.49
CA ARG A 53 23.07 -11.63 5.94
C ARG A 53 22.36 -11.47 4.60
N GLN A 54 22.53 -12.45 3.71
CA GLN A 54 21.86 -12.46 2.42
C GLN A 54 20.34 -12.59 2.57
N LEU A 55 19.88 -13.42 3.50
CA LEU A 55 18.45 -13.58 3.76
C LEU A 55 17.81 -12.28 4.24
N VAL A 56 18.44 -11.58 5.21
CA VAL A 56 17.97 -10.27 5.69
C VAL A 56 17.86 -9.27 4.54
N ARG A 57 18.86 -9.18 3.66
CA ARG A 57 18.82 -8.30 2.49
C ARG A 57 17.74 -8.71 1.49
N THR A 58 17.62 -9.99 1.19
CA THR A 58 16.61 -10.52 0.27
C THR A 58 15.20 -10.21 0.76
N LEU A 59 14.91 -10.39 2.04
CA LEU A 59 13.61 -10.06 2.62
C LEU A 59 13.31 -8.57 2.49
N ASP A 60 14.26 -7.69 2.79
CA ASP A 60 14.13 -6.24 2.66
C ASP A 60 13.87 -5.81 1.20
N GLU A 61 14.65 -6.32 0.25
CA GLU A 61 14.49 -6.04 -1.18
C GLU A 61 13.10 -6.45 -1.72
N HIS A 62 12.50 -7.50 -1.12
CA HIS A 62 11.15 -7.95 -1.45
C HIS A 62 10.06 -7.25 -0.63
N GLY A 63 10.45 -6.27 0.21
CA GLY A 63 9.54 -5.47 1.02
C GLY A 63 8.89 -6.25 2.17
N ILE A 64 9.55 -7.31 2.65
CA ILE A 64 9.21 -8.00 3.89
C ILE A 64 9.94 -7.26 5.01
N LEU A 65 9.17 -6.69 5.93
CA LEU A 65 9.72 -5.98 7.07
C LEU A 65 10.40 -6.96 8.03
N GLN A 66 11.32 -6.47 8.83
CA GLN A 66 12.00 -7.29 9.82
C GLN A 66 12.04 -6.58 11.17
N SER A 67 11.96 -7.35 12.23
CA SER A 67 12.07 -6.90 13.62
C SER A 67 12.85 -7.92 14.43
N VAL A 68 13.13 -7.57 15.68
CA VAL A 68 13.82 -8.42 16.65
C VAL A 68 12.92 -8.63 17.87
N ALA A 69 12.92 -9.84 18.41
CA ALA A 69 12.41 -10.16 19.74
C ALA A 69 13.46 -11.02 20.46
N SER A 70 14.20 -10.44 21.41
CA SER A 70 15.30 -11.12 22.08
C SER A 70 15.30 -10.87 23.58
N ARG A 71 15.66 -11.91 24.36
CA ARG A 71 15.89 -11.81 25.81
C ARG A 71 17.34 -11.43 26.06
N ASN A 72 17.60 -10.14 25.98
CA ASN A 72 18.95 -9.60 26.04
C ASN A 72 18.92 -8.18 26.62
N GLU A 73 20.09 -7.56 26.78
CA GLU A 73 20.26 -6.17 27.16
C GLU A 73 20.16 -5.27 25.92
N PRO A 74 19.32 -4.22 25.92
CA PRO A 74 19.09 -3.37 24.73
C PRO A 74 20.36 -2.68 24.21
N GLY A 75 21.22 -2.18 25.12
CA GLY A 75 22.44 -1.44 24.75
C GLY A 75 23.44 -2.31 23.96
N PRO A 76 23.91 -3.43 24.52
CA PRO A 76 24.80 -4.37 23.84
C PRO A 76 24.25 -4.90 22.52
N VAL A 77 22.94 -5.23 22.45
CA VAL A 77 22.31 -5.67 21.20
C VAL A 77 22.36 -4.59 20.13
N ALA A 78 22.02 -3.34 20.48
CA ALA A 78 22.05 -2.25 19.52
C ALA A 78 23.48 -1.96 19.01
N GLU A 79 24.49 -2.12 19.85
CA GLU A 79 25.88 -2.00 19.47
C GLU A 79 26.30 -3.14 18.54
N GLN A 80 25.98 -4.37 18.89
CA GLN A 80 26.32 -5.55 18.09
C GLN A 80 25.66 -5.55 16.72
N LEU A 81 24.38 -5.14 16.62
CA LEU A 81 23.68 -5.02 15.34
C LEU A 81 24.34 -3.96 14.45
N ARG A 82 24.81 -2.82 15.03
CA ARG A 82 25.56 -1.79 14.29
C ARG A 82 26.91 -2.30 13.81
N ASP A 83 27.65 -3.03 14.64
CA ASP A 83 28.93 -3.60 14.29
C ASP A 83 28.81 -4.61 13.13
N PHE A 84 27.71 -5.34 13.09
CA PHE A 84 27.37 -6.22 11.98
C PHE A 84 26.81 -5.48 10.74
N GLY A 85 26.46 -4.19 10.83
CA GLY A 85 25.82 -3.41 9.77
C GLY A 85 24.41 -3.90 9.45
N LEU A 86 23.69 -4.36 10.47
CA LEU A 86 22.32 -4.91 10.33
C LEU A 86 21.25 -4.09 11.07
N ASP A 87 21.64 -3.13 11.90
CA ASP A 87 20.72 -2.32 12.71
C ASP A 87 19.64 -1.61 11.87
N GLU A 88 19.98 -1.16 10.68
CA GLU A 88 19.04 -0.46 9.79
C GLU A 88 17.88 -1.34 9.27
N TYR A 89 18.05 -2.69 9.28
CA TYR A 89 17.04 -3.60 8.74
C TYR A 89 15.89 -3.89 9.72
N PHE A 90 16.10 -3.68 11.02
CA PHE A 90 15.16 -4.07 12.06
C PHE A 90 14.35 -2.90 12.57
N LEU A 91 13.04 -2.98 12.39
CA LEU A 91 12.07 -2.00 12.84
C LEU A 91 11.51 -2.38 14.21
N TYR A 92 11.40 -1.41 15.13
CA TYR A 92 10.78 -1.57 16.44
C TYR A 92 11.30 -2.79 17.23
N PRO A 93 12.64 -2.99 17.34
CA PRO A 93 13.20 -4.13 18.03
C PRO A 93 12.73 -4.20 19.47
N GLN A 94 12.31 -5.38 19.91
CA GLN A 94 11.87 -5.68 21.25
C GLN A 94 12.99 -6.49 21.95
N VAL A 95 13.81 -5.80 22.73
CA VAL A 95 14.93 -6.40 23.47
C VAL A 95 14.68 -6.20 24.96
N GLY A 96 14.63 -7.29 25.72
CA GLY A 96 14.39 -7.29 27.15
C GLY A 96 13.90 -8.64 27.65
N TRP A 97 13.54 -8.72 28.91
CA TRP A 97 13.24 -9.97 29.60
C TRP A 97 11.75 -10.38 29.58
N SER A 98 10.96 -9.75 28.77
CA SER A 98 9.53 -10.09 28.58
C SER A 98 9.36 -11.39 27.84
N ALA A 99 8.15 -12.00 27.94
CA ALA A 99 7.79 -13.15 27.12
C ALA A 99 7.84 -12.76 25.61
N LYS A 100 8.27 -13.70 24.76
CA LYS A 100 8.38 -13.47 23.30
C LYS A 100 7.03 -13.10 22.70
N SER A 101 5.93 -13.72 23.15
CA SER A 101 4.57 -13.35 22.70
C SER A 101 4.22 -11.89 22.99
N ALA A 102 4.65 -11.34 24.13
CA ALA A 102 4.44 -9.93 24.44
C ALA A 102 5.24 -9.01 23.50
N SER A 103 6.50 -9.37 23.22
CA SER A 103 7.37 -8.69 22.24
C SER A 103 6.76 -8.71 20.83
N LEU A 104 6.25 -9.85 20.40
CA LEU A 104 5.60 -9.97 19.08
C LEU A 104 4.30 -9.15 19.01
N ARG A 105 3.49 -9.12 20.08
CA ARG A 105 2.29 -8.26 20.13
C ARG A 105 2.67 -6.79 19.94
N ALA A 106 3.75 -6.33 20.57
CA ALA A 106 4.23 -4.96 20.41
C ALA A 106 4.68 -4.70 18.96
N VAL A 107 5.44 -5.59 18.34
CA VAL A 107 5.85 -5.47 16.92
C VAL A 107 4.63 -5.42 15.99
N VAL A 108 3.68 -6.33 16.15
CA VAL A 108 2.44 -6.41 15.37
C VAL A 108 1.64 -5.10 15.48
N GLN A 109 1.55 -4.55 16.68
CA GLN A 109 0.85 -3.31 16.96
C GLN A 109 1.56 -2.10 16.33
N GLU A 110 2.89 -1.98 16.50
CA GLU A 110 3.69 -0.88 15.92
C GLU A 110 3.67 -0.91 14.38
N LEU A 111 3.77 -2.09 13.79
CA LEU A 111 3.69 -2.26 12.34
C LEU A 111 2.27 -2.17 11.79
N ASN A 112 1.25 -2.25 12.67
CA ASN A 112 -0.17 -2.30 12.31
C ASN A 112 -0.47 -3.37 11.24
N ILE A 113 -0.04 -4.61 11.51
CA ILE A 113 -0.23 -5.77 10.63
C ILE A 113 -0.97 -6.88 11.38
N ALA A 114 -1.59 -7.79 10.62
CA ALA A 114 -2.26 -8.95 11.21
C ALA A 114 -1.23 -10.02 11.66
N PRO A 115 -1.42 -10.70 12.81
CA PRO A 115 -0.52 -11.75 13.30
C PRO A 115 -0.23 -12.83 12.26
N GLU A 116 -1.23 -13.20 11.44
CA GLU A 116 -1.13 -14.23 10.40
C GLU A 116 -0.13 -13.87 9.29
N SER A 117 0.27 -12.60 9.22
CA SER A 117 1.29 -12.13 8.27
C SER A 117 2.71 -12.08 8.85
N VAL A 118 2.90 -12.62 10.06
CA VAL A 118 4.19 -12.62 10.76
C VAL A 118 4.79 -14.02 10.80
N LEU A 119 6.09 -14.10 10.52
CA LEU A 119 6.93 -15.26 10.82
C LEU A 119 7.77 -14.93 12.05
N PHE A 120 7.83 -15.84 13.02
CA PHE A 120 8.73 -15.78 14.15
C PHE A 120 9.80 -16.85 14.01
N VAL A 121 11.06 -16.45 14.12
CA VAL A 121 12.22 -17.31 13.92
C VAL A 121 13.03 -17.35 15.22
N ASP A 122 13.19 -18.54 15.75
CA ASP A 122 13.84 -18.77 17.05
C ASP A 122 14.39 -20.20 17.11
N ASP A 123 15.55 -20.42 17.71
CA ASP A 123 16.13 -21.76 17.87
C ASP A 123 15.47 -22.54 19.01
N SER A 124 14.96 -21.84 20.03
CA SER A 124 14.32 -22.43 21.21
C SER A 124 12.93 -22.98 20.89
N GLU A 125 12.77 -24.29 20.99
CA GLU A 125 11.45 -24.94 20.87
C GLU A 125 10.44 -24.41 21.90
N PHE A 126 10.92 -24.12 23.13
CA PHE A 126 10.08 -23.59 24.20
C PHE A 126 9.51 -22.22 23.83
N GLU A 127 10.33 -21.29 23.29
CA GLU A 127 9.88 -19.95 22.93
C GLU A 127 8.95 -19.97 21.72
N ARG A 128 9.24 -20.84 20.73
CA ARG A 128 8.33 -21.05 19.60
C ARG A 128 6.97 -21.60 20.04
N ALA A 129 6.96 -22.55 20.99
CA ALA A 129 5.72 -23.11 21.54
C ALA A 129 4.93 -22.09 22.37
N GLU A 130 5.60 -21.24 23.15
CA GLU A 130 4.99 -20.14 23.91
C GLU A 130 4.28 -19.15 22.97
N VAL A 131 4.98 -18.71 21.92
CA VAL A 131 4.40 -17.79 20.93
C VAL A 131 3.23 -18.44 20.18
N ALA A 132 3.35 -19.68 19.75
CA ALA A 132 2.29 -20.38 19.03
C ALA A 132 1.03 -20.56 19.88
N GLY A 133 1.18 -20.78 21.20
CA GLY A 133 0.06 -20.89 22.14
C GLY A 133 -0.65 -19.54 22.40
N GLU A 134 0.13 -18.46 22.54
CA GLU A 134 -0.36 -17.13 22.89
C GLU A 134 -0.80 -16.28 21.68
N LEU A 135 -0.24 -16.56 20.51
CA LEU A 135 -0.50 -15.88 19.25
C LEU A 135 -0.69 -16.90 18.10
N PRO A 136 -1.77 -17.65 18.08
CA PRO A 136 -1.94 -18.77 17.15
C PRO A 136 -1.95 -18.37 15.67
N GLY A 137 -2.06 -17.07 15.36
CA GLY A 137 -1.90 -16.55 14.00
C GLY A 137 -0.45 -16.44 13.53
N VAL A 138 0.52 -16.35 14.44
CA VAL A 138 1.95 -16.23 14.10
C VAL A 138 2.49 -17.62 13.72
N ARG A 139 3.22 -17.69 12.61
CA ARG A 139 3.91 -18.90 12.19
C ARG A 139 5.31 -18.94 12.78
N CYS A 140 5.55 -19.89 13.71
CA CYS A 140 6.84 -20.07 14.38
C CYS A 140 7.67 -21.12 13.64
N MET A 141 8.99 -20.88 13.52
CA MET A 141 9.89 -21.76 12.81
C MET A 141 11.36 -21.57 13.24
N THR A 142 12.20 -22.48 12.83
CA THR A 142 13.65 -22.38 12.98
C THR A 142 14.25 -21.56 11.83
N ARG A 143 15.51 -21.12 12.02
CA ARG A 143 16.32 -20.48 10.96
C ARG A 143 16.39 -21.33 9.69
N GLN A 144 16.60 -22.65 9.83
CA GLN A 144 16.72 -23.58 8.70
C GLN A 144 15.42 -23.70 7.92
N GLU A 145 14.27 -23.73 8.60
CA GLU A 145 12.95 -23.77 7.96
C GLU A 145 12.68 -22.47 7.19
N LEU A 146 13.04 -21.31 7.74
CA LEU A 146 12.89 -20.03 7.01
C LEU A 146 13.74 -20.03 5.73
N HIS A 147 15.01 -20.46 5.79
CA HIS A 147 15.85 -20.58 4.60
C HIS A 147 15.22 -21.49 3.54
N ALA A 148 14.69 -22.64 3.94
CA ALA A 148 14.01 -23.57 3.02
C ALA A 148 12.77 -22.96 2.39
N LEU A 149 11.93 -22.24 3.16
CA LEU A 149 10.73 -21.57 2.64
C LEU A 149 11.06 -20.45 1.66
N VAL A 150 12.09 -19.66 1.93
CA VAL A 150 12.54 -18.59 1.02
C VAL A 150 13.14 -19.18 -0.27
N ALA A 151 13.96 -20.22 -0.17
CA ALA A 151 14.51 -20.92 -1.32
C ALA A 151 13.43 -21.57 -2.21
N ALA A 152 12.32 -22.04 -1.61
CA ALA A 152 11.16 -22.57 -2.32
C ALA A 152 10.25 -21.46 -2.91
N GLY A 153 10.53 -20.17 -2.68
CA GLY A 153 9.69 -19.06 -3.12
C GLY A 153 8.36 -18.93 -2.38
N ALA A 154 8.18 -19.65 -1.27
CA ALA A 154 6.91 -19.72 -0.55
C ALA A 154 6.61 -18.48 0.32
N VAL A 155 7.61 -17.63 0.55
CA VAL A 155 7.52 -16.43 1.40
C VAL A 155 7.58 -15.16 0.57
N LEU A 156 8.36 -15.17 -0.50
CA LEU A 156 8.61 -13.98 -1.30
C LEU A 156 7.43 -13.66 -2.21
N PRO A 157 7.05 -12.37 -2.36
CA PRO A 157 6.03 -11.99 -3.32
C PRO A 157 6.49 -12.27 -4.75
N ALA A 158 5.57 -12.71 -5.61
CA ALA A 158 5.88 -13.02 -7.02
C ALA A 158 6.38 -11.81 -7.83
N GLN A 159 6.00 -10.60 -7.41
CA GLN A 159 6.42 -9.34 -8.02
C GLN A 159 6.86 -8.36 -6.95
N VAL A 160 8.00 -7.71 -7.17
CA VAL A 160 8.53 -6.68 -6.28
C VAL A 160 8.26 -5.32 -6.89
N THR A 161 7.42 -4.53 -6.21
CA THR A 161 7.15 -3.14 -6.61
C THR A 161 8.22 -2.20 -6.07
N GLU A 162 8.34 -0.99 -6.64
CA GLU A 162 9.21 0.05 -6.10
C GLU A 162 8.82 0.44 -4.66
N ASP A 163 7.52 0.51 -4.38
CA ASP A 163 7.00 0.72 -3.02
C ASP A 163 7.42 -0.40 -2.06
N ALA A 164 7.50 -1.66 -2.55
CA ALA A 164 7.97 -2.77 -1.73
C ALA A 164 9.45 -2.58 -1.32
N ARG A 165 10.33 -2.20 -2.24
CA ARG A 165 11.74 -1.91 -1.98
C ARG A 165 11.95 -0.76 -0.99
N ARG A 166 11.06 0.23 -1.01
CA ARG A 166 11.11 1.40 -0.12
C ARG A 166 10.33 1.20 1.18
N ARG A 167 9.73 0.03 1.40
CA ARG A 167 8.78 -0.18 2.52
C ARG A 167 9.42 0.11 3.87
N ARG A 168 10.62 -0.40 4.14
CA ARG A 168 11.36 -0.12 5.38
C ARG A 168 11.59 1.38 5.58
N ALA A 169 12.08 2.08 4.56
CA ALA A 169 12.29 3.52 4.62
C ALA A 169 11.00 4.30 4.95
N MET A 170 9.86 3.86 4.40
CA MET A 170 8.55 4.46 4.71
C MET A 170 8.16 4.27 6.18
N TYR A 171 8.43 3.10 6.77
CA TYR A 171 8.16 2.85 8.19
C TYR A 171 9.10 3.66 9.11
N LEU A 172 10.36 3.78 8.76
CA LEU A 172 11.31 4.65 9.48
C LEU A 172 10.88 6.13 9.41
N ALA A 173 10.43 6.59 8.25
CA ALA A 173 9.89 7.93 8.10
C ALA A 173 8.63 8.13 8.96
N GLU A 174 7.73 7.14 9.03
CA GLU A 174 6.53 7.19 9.87
C GLU A 174 6.88 7.24 11.37
N SER A 175 7.86 6.45 11.81
CA SER A 175 8.34 6.50 13.19
C SER A 175 8.85 7.90 13.56
N ARG A 176 9.64 8.53 12.67
CA ARG A 176 10.13 9.90 12.87
C ARG A 176 9.00 10.93 12.92
N ARG A 177 7.95 10.75 12.08
CA ARG A 177 6.76 11.62 12.10
C ARG A 177 6.03 11.53 13.43
N ARG A 178 5.78 10.31 13.93
CA ARG A 178 5.12 10.09 15.23
C ARG A 178 5.92 10.73 16.38
N THR A 179 7.24 10.53 16.39
CA THR A 179 8.10 11.17 17.40
C THR A 179 7.98 12.68 17.33
N HIS A 180 7.99 13.25 16.12
CA HIS A 180 7.82 14.69 15.94
C HIS A 180 6.42 15.15 16.37
N GLU A 181 5.36 14.40 16.02
CA GLU A 181 3.97 14.71 16.37
C GLU A 181 3.79 14.76 17.91
N VAL A 182 4.32 13.76 18.61
CA VAL A 182 4.27 13.70 20.09
C VAL A 182 5.07 14.83 20.74
N ALA A 183 6.20 15.22 20.14
CA ALA A 183 7.06 16.29 20.66
C ALA A 183 6.60 17.69 20.24
N PHE A 184 5.60 17.82 19.37
CA PHE A 184 5.14 19.10 18.86
C PHE A 184 4.19 19.78 19.85
N ASP A 185 4.60 20.93 20.35
CA ASP A 185 3.82 21.73 21.28
C ASP A 185 3.13 22.89 20.54
N GLY A 186 2.03 22.58 19.86
CA GLY A 186 1.29 23.56 19.06
C GLY A 186 -0.01 23.00 18.49
N PRO A 187 -0.83 23.85 17.83
CA PRO A 187 -2.05 23.41 17.16
C PRO A 187 -1.77 22.37 16.07
N ALA A 188 -2.71 21.43 15.87
CA ALA A 188 -2.60 20.39 14.85
C ALA A 188 -2.38 20.94 13.42
N ALA A 189 -2.91 22.12 13.10
CA ALA A 189 -2.70 22.77 11.81
C ALA A 189 -1.23 23.16 11.58
N GLU A 190 -0.57 23.74 12.59
CA GLU A 190 0.84 24.11 12.54
C GLU A 190 1.75 22.88 12.45
N PHE A 191 1.37 21.79 13.13
CA PHE A 191 2.05 20.51 12.95
C PHE A 191 1.99 20.05 11.49
N LEU A 192 0.79 20.06 10.86
CA LEU A 192 0.63 19.66 9.47
C LEU A 192 1.41 20.57 8.52
N GLU A 193 1.47 21.88 8.76
CA GLU A 193 2.31 22.82 8.02
C GLU A 193 3.79 22.48 8.13
N SER A 194 4.22 22.11 9.34
CA SER A 194 5.61 21.73 9.59
C SER A 194 6.08 20.51 8.80
N LEU A 195 5.16 19.67 8.32
CA LEU A 195 5.48 18.49 7.51
C LEU A 195 5.93 18.86 6.09
N GLY A 196 5.47 19.97 5.52
CA GLY A 196 5.81 20.38 4.16
C GLY A 196 5.33 19.40 3.10
N MET A 197 4.09 18.93 3.24
CA MET A 197 3.53 17.86 2.40
C MET A 197 3.40 18.26 0.93
N THR A 198 3.84 17.39 0.04
CA THR A 198 3.65 17.50 -1.41
C THR A 198 2.88 16.30 -1.93
N LEU A 199 1.68 16.53 -2.46
CA LEU A 199 0.85 15.52 -3.11
C LEU A 199 1.02 15.64 -4.62
N ARG A 200 1.56 14.60 -5.27
CA ARG A 200 1.63 14.48 -6.73
C ARG A 200 0.51 13.59 -7.21
N VAL A 201 -0.26 14.08 -8.19
CA VAL A 201 -1.33 13.32 -8.84
C VAL A 201 -1.01 13.25 -10.33
N ARG A 202 -0.94 12.04 -10.86
CA ARG A 202 -0.63 11.77 -12.27
C ARG A 202 -1.46 10.60 -12.82
N GLU A 203 -1.47 10.46 -14.12
CA GLU A 203 -2.02 9.25 -14.73
C GLU A 203 -1.18 8.01 -14.36
N ALA A 204 -1.87 6.90 -14.12
CA ALA A 204 -1.23 5.63 -13.87
C ALA A 204 -0.60 5.08 -15.16
N SER A 205 0.59 4.53 -15.02
CA SER A 205 1.30 3.77 -16.04
C SER A 205 1.20 2.27 -15.80
N THR A 206 1.75 1.47 -16.71
CA THR A 206 1.86 0.03 -16.52
C THR A 206 2.70 -0.36 -15.29
N ALA A 207 3.64 0.48 -14.89
CA ALA A 207 4.46 0.25 -13.70
C ALA A 207 3.65 0.37 -12.40
N ASP A 208 2.53 1.09 -12.42
CA ASP A 208 1.69 1.32 -11.25
C ASP A 208 0.66 0.20 -11.01
N LEU A 209 0.42 -0.67 -12.00
CA LEU A 209 -0.67 -1.65 -11.97
C LEU A 209 -0.65 -2.56 -10.75
N ALA A 210 0.52 -3.11 -10.40
CA ALA A 210 0.65 -3.99 -9.25
C ALA A 210 0.30 -3.28 -7.94
N ARG A 211 0.78 -2.03 -7.78
CA ARG A 211 0.51 -1.24 -6.58
C ARG A 211 -0.92 -0.73 -6.53
N ALA A 212 -1.46 -0.28 -7.65
CA ALA A 212 -2.87 0.15 -7.74
C ALA A 212 -3.83 -1.00 -7.41
N ALA A 213 -3.61 -2.20 -7.95
CA ALA A 213 -4.39 -3.39 -7.62
C ALA A 213 -4.29 -3.74 -6.13
N GLU A 214 -3.06 -3.74 -5.57
CA GLU A 214 -2.85 -3.97 -4.14
C GLU A 214 -3.64 -2.97 -3.27
N LEU A 215 -3.64 -1.69 -3.62
CA LEU A 215 -4.39 -0.66 -2.90
C LEU A 215 -5.89 -0.96 -2.90
N THR A 216 -6.49 -1.39 -4.03
CA THR A 216 -7.93 -1.70 -4.09
C THR A 216 -8.30 -2.87 -3.18
N GLN A 217 -7.41 -3.87 -3.05
CA GLN A 217 -7.64 -5.07 -2.24
C GLN A 217 -7.45 -4.82 -0.74
N ARG A 218 -6.53 -3.93 -0.37
CA ARG A 218 -6.14 -3.70 1.04
C ARG A 218 -6.84 -2.53 1.70
N THR A 219 -7.52 -1.67 0.93
CA THR A 219 -8.15 -0.46 1.45
C THR A 219 -9.65 -0.64 1.51
N HIS A 220 -10.19 -0.80 2.71
CA HIS A 220 -11.65 -0.97 2.93
C HIS A 220 -12.29 0.29 3.50
N GLN A 221 -11.66 0.94 4.50
CA GLN A 221 -12.22 2.12 5.18
C GLN A 221 -12.20 3.37 4.31
N LEU A 222 -11.13 3.58 3.56
CA LEU A 222 -10.95 4.75 2.70
C LEU A 222 -11.14 4.39 1.22
N ASN A 223 -12.10 3.52 0.90
CA ASN A 223 -12.54 3.16 -0.44
C ASN A 223 -14.01 3.57 -0.62
N THR A 224 -14.30 4.45 -1.59
CA THR A 224 -15.62 5.05 -1.78
C THR A 224 -16.69 4.08 -2.24
N THR A 225 -16.33 3.00 -2.92
CA THR A 225 -17.30 2.07 -3.52
C THR A 225 -17.09 0.62 -3.11
N GLY A 226 -15.99 0.32 -2.41
CA GLY A 226 -15.63 -1.05 -2.06
C GLY A 226 -15.23 -1.92 -3.26
N ILE A 227 -15.19 -1.35 -4.47
CA ILE A 227 -14.77 -2.08 -5.66
C ILE A 227 -13.28 -2.40 -5.56
N THR A 228 -12.94 -3.61 -5.94
CA THR A 228 -11.56 -4.07 -6.13
C THR A 228 -11.30 -4.28 -7.61
N PHE A 229 -10.08 -4.01 -8.05
CA PHE A 229 -9.65 -4.20 -9.45
C PHE A 229 -8.43 -5.10 -9.49
N GLY A 230 -8.41 -6.03 -10.44
CA GLY A 230 -7.21 -6.75 -10.82
C GLY A 230 -6.28 -5.90 -11.70
N GLN A 231 -5.04 -6.37 -11.90
CA GLN A 231 -4.07 -5.67 -12.75
C GLN A 231 -4.55 -5.56 -14.21
N ASP A 232 -5.16 -6.62 -14.75
CA ASP A 232 -5.65 -6.65 -16.13
C ASP A 232 -6.84 -5.69 -16.34
N GLU A 233 -7.72 -5.57 -15.36
CA GLU A 233 -8.83 -4.63 -15.38
C GLU A 233 -8.32 -3.19 -15.36
N LEU A 234 -7.38 -2.87 -14.47
CA LEU A 234 -6.73 -1.55 -14.42
C LEU A 234 -5.99 -1.24 -15.72
N ALA A 235 -5.25 -2.22 -16.27
CA ALA A 235 -4.58 -2.06 -17.55
C ALA A 235 -5.56 -1.79 -18.70
N SER A 236 -6.75 -2.37 -18.66
CA SER A 236 -7.81 -2.11 -19.63
C SER A 236 -8.36 -0.70 -19.48
N LEU A 237 -8.60 -0.24 -18.24
CA LEU A 237 -9.07 1.10 -17.94
C LEU A 237 -8.06 2.19 -18.33
N ILE A 238 -6.75 1.95 -18.15
CA ILE A 238 -5.69 2.88 -18.59
C ILE A 238 -5.68 3.06 -20.12
N ARG A 239 -6.00 1.99 -20.86
CA ARG A 239 -6.07 2.05 -22.34
C ARG A 239 -7.37 2.60 -22.89
N ASP A 240 -8.42 2.62 -22.08
CA ASP A 240 -9.74 3.11 -22.48
C ASP A 240 -9.78 4.65 -22.46
N PRO A 241 -10.00 5.32 -23.61
CA PRO A 241 -10.09 6.78 -23.66
C PRO A 241 -11.28 7.35 -22.91
N GLY A 242 -12.27 6.54 -22.56
CA GLY A 242 -13.42 6.90 -21.72
C GLY A 242 -13.12 6.90 -20.23
N HIS A 243 -11.90 6.53 -19.83
CA HIS A 243 -11.48 6.47 -18.44
C HIS A 243 -10.14 7.15 -18.21
N ARG A 244 -9.93 7.65 -17.00
CA ARG A 244 -8.63 8.05 -16.46
C ARG A 244 -8.40 7.30 -15.16
N VAL A 245 -7.25 6.70 -15.02
CA VAL A 245 -6.77 6.06 -13.80
C VAL A 245 -5.67 6.95 -13.24
N LEU A 246 -5.93 7.58 -12.09
CA LEU A 246 -5.00 8.51 -11.47
C LEU A 246 -4.40 7.88 -10.21
N VAL A 247 -3.09 7.99 -10.06
CA VAL A 247 -2.36 7.64 -8.83
C VAL A 247 -1.93 8.90 -8.10
N ALA A 248 -1.91 8.81 -6.77
CA ALA A 248 -1.49 9.89 -5.90
C ALA A 248 -0.32 9.43 -5.03
N GLU A 249 0.77 10.17 -5.07
CA GLU A 249 2.00 9.97 -4.28
C GLU A 249 2.16 11.13 -3.30
N LEU A 250 2.55 10.83 -2.07
CA LEU A 250 2.74 11.82 -1.03
C LEU A 250 4.17 11.78 -0.51
N ASP A 251 4.79 12.94 -0.43
CA ASP A 251 6.07 13.14 0.21
C ASP A 251 5.97 14.23 1.28
N ASP A 252 6.79 14.15 2.30
CA ASP A 252 7.01 15.20 3.27
C ASP A 252 8.50 15.31 3.64
N ARG A 253 8.84 16.19 4.59
CA ARG A 253 10.23 16.40 5.03
C ARG A 253 10.91 15.17 5.63
N PHE A 254 10.16 14.15 6.06
CA PHE A 254 10.68 12.90 6.62
C PHE A 254 10.88 11.83 5.57
N GLY A 255 10.27 11.98 4.38
CA GLY A 255 10.41 11.05 3.26
C GLY A 255 9.08 10.73 2.59
N THR A 256 9.12 9.75 1.70
CA THR A 256 7.95 9.34 0.92
C THR A 256 7.00 8.45 1.71
N TYR A 257 5.70 8.60 1.42
CA TYR A 257 4.65 7.63 1.78
C TYR A 257 4.41 6.62 0.65
N GLY A 258 5.06 6.83 -0.52
CA GLY A 258 4.79 6.07 -1.74
C GLY A 258 3.43 6.39 -2.35
N THR A 259 2.91 5.46 -3.14
CA THR A 259 1.57 5.59 -3.73
C THR A 259 0.52 5.38 -2.65
N ILE A 260 -0.19 6.45 -2.31
CA ILE A 260 -1.17 6.49 -1.21
C ILE A 260 -2.61 6.57 -1.69
N GLY A 261 -2.85 6.87 -2.95
CA GLY A 261 -4.20 7.06 -3.48
C GLY A 261 -4.37 6.58 -4.89
N LEU A 262 -5.61 6.23 -5.21
CA LEU A 262 -6.06 5.85 -6.55
C LEU A 262 -7.43 6.48 -6.82
N ALA A 263 -7.59 7.04 -8.02
CA ALA A 263 -8.90 7.43 -8.51
C ALA A 263 -9.14 6.83 -9.91
N VAL A 264 -10.28 6.17 -10.08
CA VAL A 264 -10.79 5.70 -11.38
C VAL A 264 -11.93 6.61 -11.78
N VAL A 265 -11.74 7.34 -12.87
CA VAL A 265 -12.66 8.39 -13.35
C VAL A 265 -13.15 8.03 -14.75
N ALA A 266 -14.47 7.95 -14.93
CA ALA A 266 -15.10 7.87 -16.25
C ALA A 266 -15.29 9.29 -16.81
N THR A 267 -14.77 9.55 -18.03
CA THR A 267 -14.77 10.89 -18.65
C THR A 267 -15.95 11.15 -19.59
N GLY A 268 -16.82 10.16 -19.78
CA GLY A 268 -18.03 10.30 -20.62
C GLY A 268 -17.76 10.45 -22.13
N THR A 269 -16.53 10.27 -22.58
CA THR A 269 -16.21 10.24 -24.00
C THR A 269 -16.58 8.89 -24.60
N THR A 270 -17.86 8.66 -24.90
CA THR A 270 -18.25 7.58 -25.80
C THR A 270 -17.84 7.97 -27.22
N GLY A 271 -16.94 7.19 -27.80
CA GLY A 271 -16.47 7.40 -29.18
C GLY A 271 -17.60 7.53 -30.18
N ARG A 272 -17.70 8.70 -30.74
CA ARG A 272 -18.05 9.01 -32.12
C ARG A 272 -18.24 10.53 -32.26
N ALA A 273 -17.25 11.21 -32.82
CA ALA A 273 -17.48 12.54 -33.36
C ALA A 273 -18.49 12.43 -34.51
N GLY A 274 -19.77 12.65 -34.17
CA GLY A 274 -20.79 12.90 -35.16
C GLY A 274 -20.55 14.31 -35.71
N THR A 275 -20.30 14.41 -37.00
CA THR A 275 -20.28 15.67 -37.76
C THR A 275 -21.66 16.33 -37.72
N GLY A 276 -21.90 17.18 -36.74
CA GLY A 276 -23.12 17.98 -36.61
C GLY A 276 -22.80 19.16 -35.69
N ALA A 277 -22.55 20.33 -36.30
CA ALA A 277 -22.46 21.62 -35.60
C ALA A 277 -23.84 21.99 -35.03
N GLY A 278 -24.11 21.58 -33.79
CA GLY A 278 -25.23 22.03 -32.97
C GLY A 278 -24.73 22.75 -31.73
N PRO A 279 -25.57 23.59 -31.04
CA PRO A 279 -25.11 24.43 -29.93
C PRO A 279 -24.51 23.57 -28.82
N ARG A 280 -23.37 23.98 -28.32
CA ARG A 280 -22.52 23.47 -27.22
C ARG A 280 -23.22 22.36 -26.40
N ALA A 281 -23.04 21.10 -26.81
CA ALA A 281 -23.51 19.97 -26.02
C ALA A 281 -22.85 20.08 -24.65
N ALA A 282 -23.66 20.06 -23.59
CA ALA A 282 -23.16 20.09 -22.21
C ALA A 282 -22.12 18.98 -22.07
N ALA A 283 -20.91 19.36 -21.71
CA ALA A 283 -19.83 18.39 -21.54
C ALA A 283 -20.28 17.30 -20.56
N HIS A 284 -20.10 16.03 -20.94
CA HIS A 284 -20.46 14.91 -20.08
C HIS A 284 -19.72 15.04 -18.76
N PRO A 285 -20.36 14.72 -17.63
CA PRO A 285 -19.70 14.80 -16.33
C PRO A 285 -18.56 13.78 -16.23
N TRP A 286 -17.46 14.18 -15.59
CA TRP A 286 -16.45 13.24 -15.13
C TRP A 286 -16.96 12.57 -13.87
N THR A 287 -17.05 11.25 -13.88
CA THR A 287 -17.59 10.47 -12.77
C THR A 287 -16.48 9.70 -12.05
N ILE A 288 -16.22 10.05 -10.81
CA ILE A 288 -15.34 9.29 -9.93
C ILE A 288 -16.04 7.96 -9.60
N ARG A 289 -15.64 6.88 -10.24
CA ARG A 289 -16.16 5.52 -10.02
C ARG A 289 -15.55 4.84 -8.80
N LEU A 290 -14.30 5.18 -8.51
CA LEU A 290 -13.56 4.77 -7.33
C LEU A 290 -12.65 5.92 -6.91
N LEU A 291 -12.61 6.22 -5.64
CA LEU A 291 -11.57 6.99 -4.99
C LEU A 291 -11.19 6.28 -3.71
N LEU A 292 -9.90 6.00 -3.57
CA LEU A 292 -9.40 5.37 -2.35
C LEU A 292 -8.08 5.99 -1.92
N MET A 293 -7.79 5.84 -0.62
CA MET A 293 -6.52 6.26 -0.03
C MET A 293 -6.05 5.28 1.02
N SER A 294 -4.74 5.17 1.15
CA SER A 294 -4.11 4.41 2.22
C SER A 294 -4.49 4.98 3.61
N CYS A 295 -4.75 4.11 4.58
CA CYS A 295 -5.00 4.54 5.97
C CYS A 295 -3.81 5.27 6.60
N ARG A 296 -2.60 5.13 6.06
CA ARG A 296 -1.39 5.85 6.51
C ARG A 296 -1.50 7.37 6.43
N VAL A 297 -2.39 7.90 5.59
CA VAL A 297 -2.60 9.34 5.42
C VAL A 297 -3.89 9.84 6.06
N MET A 298 -4.50 9.01 6.92
CA MET A 298 -5.69 9.39 7.67
C MET A 298 -5.39 10.61 8.56
N GLY A 299 -6.34 11.55 8.65
CA GLY A 299 -6.16 12.78 9.43
C GLY A 299 -5.35 13.89 8.75
N ARG A 300 -4.71 13.65 7.61
CA ARG A 300 -3.87 14.64 6.90
C ARG A 300 -4.60 15.40 5.78
N ASN A 301 -5.91 15.23 5.65
CA ASN A 301 -6.78 15.86 4.62
C ASN A 301 -6.33 15.65 3.16
N VAL A 302 -5.51 14.63 2.90
CA VAL A 302 -5.00 14.28 1.57
C VAL A 302 -6.14 13.89 0.62
N GLY A 303 -7.24 13.32 1.17
CA GLY A 303 -8.42 12.96 0.38
C GLY A 303 -9.10 14.15 -0.28
N THR A 304 -9.26 15.24 0.45
CA THR A 304 -9.78 16.48 -0.12
C THR A 304 -8.88 17.01 -1.24
N SER A 305 -7.56 16.89 -1.06
CA SER A 305 -6.58 17.29 -2.07
C SER A 305 -6.63 16.43 -3.34
N LEU A 306 -6.82 15.12 -3.21
CA LEU A 306 -7.01 14.22 -4.37
C LEU A 306 -8.34 14.52 -5.10
N ILE A 307 -9.41 14.76 -4.37
CA ILE A 307 -10.69 15.22 -4.95
C ILE A 307 -10.50 16.55 -5.70
N ALA A 308 -9.77 17.49 -5.10
CA ALA A 308 -9.46 18.77 -5.75
C ALA A 308 -8.69 18.58 -7.05
N ALA A 309 -7.75 17.65 -7.11
CA ALA A 309 -7.01 17.32 -8.32
C ALA A 309 -7.94 16.82 -9.42
N VAL A 310 -8.81 15.85 -9.12
CA VAL A 310 -9.80 15.32 -10.09
C VAL A 310 -10.74 16.42 -10.57
N ALA A 311 -11.24 17.25 -9.66
CA ALA A 311 -12.15 18.35 -10.02
C ALA A 311 -11.50 19.40 -10.90
N ARG A 312 -10.22 19.75 -10.64
CA ARG A 312 -9.44 20.68 -11.49
C ARG A 312 -9.18 20.11 -12.88
N LEU A 313 -8.85 18.82 -12.96
CA LEU A 313 -8.68 18.12 -14.25
C LEU A 313 -10.01 18.11 -15.04
N ALA A 314 -11.13 17.79 -14.40
CA ALA A 314 -12.44 17.82 -15.02
C ALA A 314 -12.80 19.23 -15.52
N ALA A 315 -12.60 20.27 -14.70
CA ALA A 315 -12.86 21.65 -15.06
C ALA A 315 -12.00 22.13 -16.24
N ALA A 316 -10.70 21.73 -16.30
CA ALA A 316 -9.83 22.01 -17.43
C ALA A 316 -10.35 21.44 -18.76
N HIS A 317 -11.15 20.36 -18.69
CA HIS A 317 -11.84 19.76 -19.85
C HIS A 317 -13.30 20.24 -20.00
N GLY A 318 -13.70 21.28 -19.26
CA GLY A 318 -15.06 21.82 -19.30
C GLY A 318 -16.13 20.92 -18.71
N ALA A 319 -15.76 19.90 -17.94
CA ALA A 319 -16.67 18.93 -17.34
C ALA A 319 -16.94 19.24 -15.87
N ARG A 320 -18.17 18.92 -15.41
CA ARG A 320 -18.49 18.90 -13.98
C ARG A 320 -18.04 17.59 -13.35
N THR A 321 -17.80 17.57 -12.04
CA THR A 321 -17.39 16.37 -11.32
C THR A 321 -18.58 15.75 -10.59
N VAL A 322 -18.76 14.45 -10.83
CA VAL A 322 -19.72 13.57 -10.15
C VAL A 322 -18.95 12.48 -9.43
N ALA A 323 -19.47 11.97 -8.34
CA ALA A 323 -18.84 10.89 -7.59
C ALA A 323 -19.86 9.79 -7.23
N HIS A 324 -19.44 8.55 -7.36
CA HIS A 324 -20.15 7.40 -6.85
C HIS A 324 -19.71 7.07 -5.43
N PHE A 325 -20.66 6.79 -4.57
CA PHE A 325 -20.40 6.30 -3.23
C PHE A 325 -21.33 5.10 -2.97
N ARG A 326 -20.77 3.95 -2.64
CA ARG A 326 -21.51 2.77 -2.19
C ARG A 326 -21.30 2.60 -0.68
N PRO A 327 -22.35 2.78 0.14
CA PRO A 327 -22.23 2.65 1.57
C PRO A 327 -21.82 1.24 1.97
N THR A 328 -20.84 1.15 2.89
CA THR A 328 -20.47 -0.08 3.58
C THR A 328 -20.38 0.20 5.09
N ASP A 329 -20.28 -0.85 5.90
CA ASP A 329 -20.07 -0.73 7.36
C ASP A 329 -18.77 0.01 7.73
N ARG A 330 -17.83 0.16 6.80
CA ARG A 330 -16.46 0.66 7.05
C ARG A 330 -16.13 1.99 6.40
N ASN A 331 -16.82 2.39 5.31
CA ASN A 331 -16.38 3.52 4.49
C ASN A 331 -17.12 4.85 4.74
N ARG A 332 -17.85 4.96 5.84
CA ARG A 332 -18.61 6.19 6.19
C ARG A 332 -17.75 7.46 6.16
N GLN A 333 -16.47 7.34 6.52
CA GLN A 333 -15.53 8.45 6.49
C GLN A 333 -15.36 9.06 5.10
N MET A 334 -15.42 8.25 4.03
CA MET A 334 -15.30 8.74 2.66
C MET A 334 -16.53 9.57 2.22
N LEU A 335 -17.71 9.23 2.71
CA LEU A 335 -18.89 10.08 2.49
C LEU A 335 -18.71 11.45 3.17
N VAL A 336 -18.18 11.45 4.40
CA VAL A 336 -17.87 12.68 5.12
C VAL A 336 -16.83 13.51 4.33
N THR A 337 -15.79 12.87 3.80
CA THR A 337 -14.76 13.53 2.97
C THR A 337 -15.38 14.19 1.72
N TYR A 338 -16.29 13.52 1.02
CA TYR A 338 -17.03 14.13 -0.11
C TYR A 338 -17.86 15.32 0.32
N ARG A 339 -18.55 15.22 1.46
CA ARG A 339 -19.38 16.33 1.98
C ARG A 339 -18.53 17.54 2.33
N PHE A 340 -17.40 17.36 3.01
CA PHE A 340 -16.47 18.45 3.30
C PHE A 340 -15.82 19.01 2.03
N ALA A 341 -15.65 18.22 1.00
CA ALA A 341 -15.21 18.65 -0.31
C ALA A 341 -16.30 19.43 -1.11
N GLY A 342 -17.49 19.64 -0.52
CA GLY A 342 -18.57 20.43 -1.14
C GLY A 342 -19.52 19.64 -2.02
N PHE A 343 -19.44 18.30 -2.05
CA PHE A 343 -20.37 17.50 -2.84
C PHE A 343 -21.77 17.47 -2.21
N ALA A 344 -22.79 17.69 -3.04
CA ALA A 344 -24.20 17.51 -2.72
C ALA A 344 -24.71 16.18 -3.25
N VAL A 345 -25.68 15.56 -2.58
CA VAL A 345 -26.35 14.36 -3.09
C VAL A 345 -27.24 14.74 -4.25
N GLU A 346 -27.03 14.15 -5.41
CA GLU A 346 -27.84 14.31 -6.62
C GLU A 346 -28.93 13.23 -6.69
N SER A 347 -28.58 11.98 -6.38
CA SER A 347 -29.53 10.89 -6.28
C SER A 347 -29.07 9.82 -5.30
N ARG A 348 -30.03 8.99 -4.85
CA ARG A 348 -29.75 7.90 -3.92
C ARG A 348 -30.64 6.70 -4.26
N THR A 349 -30.01 5.54 -4.36
CA THR A 349 -30.66 4.23 -4.32
C THR A 349 -30.17 3.47 -3.09
N ASP A 350 -30.66 2.24 -2.87
CA ASP A 350 -30.24 1.42 -1.73
C ASP A 350 -28.74 1.15 -1.75
N ASP A 351 -28.15 0.93 -2.93
CA ASP A 351 -26.75 0.52 -3.11
C ASP A 351 -25.81 1.64 -3.57
N LEU A 352 -26.34 2.78 -4.02
CA LEU A 352 -25.53 3.83 -4.64
C LEU A 352 -26.03 5.22 -4.29
N VAL A 353 -25.11 6.05 -3.84
CA VAL A 353 -25.28 7.49 -3.70
C VAL A 353 -24.49 8.18 -4.80
N VAL A 354 -25.17 8.96 -5.62
CA VAL A 354 -24.53 9.84 -6.61
C VAL A 354 -24.41 11.22 -6.01
N LEU A 355 -23.19 11.74 -6.00
CA LEU A 355 -22.89 13.07 -5.50
C LEU A 355 -22.34 13.93 -6.62
N SER A 356 -22.61 15.23 -6.60
CA SER A 356 -22.07 16.18 -7.57
C SER A 356 -21.49 17.40 -6.89
N LEU A 357 -20.42 17.94 -7.47
CA LEU A 357 -19.94 19.26 -7.13
C LEU A 357 -20.82 20.31 -7.82
N PRO A 358 -21.44 21.22 -7.07
CA PRO A 358 -22.12 22.35 -7.66
C PRO A 358 -21.03 23.32 -8.15
N GLU A 359 -20.92 23.45 -9.46
CA GLU A 359 -20.06 24.41 -10.19
C GLU A 359 -18.53 24.38 -10.03
N ALA A 360 -17.89 24.98 -11.04
CA ALA A 360 -16.49 24.95 -11.38
C ALA A 360 -15.53 25.35 -10.24
N GLY A 361 -14.62 24.46 -9.90
CA GLY A 361 -13.45 24.79 -9.10
C GLY A 361 -12.98 23.73 -8.11
N GLY A 362 -13.85 22.85 -7.66
CA GLY A 362 -13.50 21.84 -6.66
C GLY A 362 -13.19 22.42 -5.28
N PRO A 363 -12.92 21.55 -4.28
CA PRO A 363 -12.58 21.99 -2.94
C PRO A 363 -11.24 22.74 -2.90
N ALA A 364 -11.12 23.63 -1.92
CA ALA A 364 -9.83 24.24 -1.62
C ALA A 364 -8.85 23.16 -1.14
N VAL A 365 -7.63 23.21 -1.67
CA VAL A 365 -6.53 22.39 -1.14
C VAL A 365 -6.06 23.03 0.17
N PRO A 366 -5.91 22.26 1.26
CA PRO A 366 -5.37 22.79 2.50
C PRO A 366 -4.02 23.48 2.27
N GLY A 367 -3.79 24.64 2.93
CA GLY A 367 -2.59 25.44 2.72
C GLY A 367 -1.27 24.69 3.00
N TYR A 368 -1.33 23.68 3.85
CA TYR A 368 -0.20 22.84 4.21
C TYR A 368 0.06 21.66 3.24
N VAL A 369 -0.72 21.54 2.14
CA VAL A 369 -0.50 20.54 1.08
C VAL A 369 -0.18 21.25 -0.23
N ARG A 370 1.01 21.06 -0.71
CA ARG A 370 1.38 21.44 -2.09
C ARG A 370 0.85 20.39 -3.07
N LEU A 371 -0.22 20.73 -3.80
CA LEU A 371 -0.77 19.87 -4.84
C LEU A 371 -0.03 20.11 -6.17
N VAL A 372 0.53 19.03 -6.73
CA VAL A 372 1.15 18.99 -8.07
C VAL A 372 0.33 18.02 -8.92
N ILE A 373 -0.23 18.53 -10.02
CA ILE A 373 -0.97 17.71 -10.99
C ILE A 373 -0.10 17.61 -12.24
N GLU A 374 0.31 16.39 -12.58
CA GLU A 374 1.03 16.08 -13.80
C GLU A 374 0.01 15.65 -14.85
N ASP A 375 -0.49 16.64 -15.63
CA ASP A 375 -1.39 16.36 -16.74
C ASP A 375 -0.51 16.06 -17.96
N THR A 376 -0.24 14.77 -18.20
CA THR A 376 0.45 14.34 -19.41
C THR A 376 -0.56 14.37 -20.56
N PRO A 377 -0.43 15.25 -21.55
CA PRO A 377 -1.31 15.22 -22.70
C PRO A 377 -1.18 13.84 -23.35
N ALA A 378 -2.31 13.19 -23.65
CA ALA A 378 -2.34 11.93 -24.36
C ALA A 378 -1.44 12.03 -25.60
N ALA A 379 -0.40 11.20 -25.67
CA ALA A 379 0.52 11.20 -26.78
C ALA A 379 -0.27 11.09 -28.11
N PRO A 380 0.01 11.94 -29.14
CA PRO A 380 -0.69 11.84 -30.41
C PRO A 380 -0.45 10.43 -30.98
N ARG A 381 -1.55 9.72 -31.24
CA ARG A 381 -1.52 8.37 -31.80
C ARG A 381 -0.76 8.42 -33.13
N GLY A 382 0.39 7.75 -33.17
CA GLY A 382 1.13 7.54 -34.39
C GLY A 382 0.23 6.92 -35.46
N THR A 383 -0.03 7.64 -36.53
CA THR A 383 -0.52 7.11 -37.78
C THR A 383 0.46 6.03 -38.23
N SER A 384 0.04 4.78 -38.19
CA SER A 384 0.73 3.68 -38.85
C SER A 384 0.78 4.03 -40.35
N GLN A 385 1.90 4.56 -40.83
CA GLN A 385 2.20 4.57 -42.24
C GLN A 385 2.54 3.11 -42.63
N GLU A 386 1.62 2.46 -43.29
CA GLU A 386 1.95 1.31 -44.13
C GLU A 386 3.02 1.74 -45.11
N LEU A 387 4.23 1.20 -44.98
CA LEU A 387 5.21 1.18 -46.06
C LEU A 387 4.88 -0.04 -46.95
N ILE A 388 4.20 0.24 -48.04
CA ILE A 388 4.20 -0.65 -49.22
C ILE A 388 5.47 -0.35 -50.00
N ALA A 389 6.36 -1.31 -50.05
CA ALA A 389 7.26 -1.57 -51.19
C ALA A 389 7.92 -2.94 -51.01
#